data_b5e241e9fc78a128a3b60031ba5b455e
#
_entry.id   b5e241e9fc78a128a3b60031ba5b455e
#
_cell.length_a   1.000
_cell.length_b   1.000
_cell.length_c   1.000
_cell.angle_alpha   90.00
_cell.angle_beta   90.00
_cell.angle_gamma   90.00
#
_symmetry.space_group_name_H-M   'P 1'
#
loop_
_entity.id
_entity.type
_entity.pdbx_description
1 polymer ?
#
loop_
_entity_poly.entity_id
_entity_poly.type
_entity_poly.pdbx_seq_one_letter_code
_entity_poly.pdbx_strand_id
1 'polypeptide(L)'
;MVSYCQVEGINTFFVVEVSAAAINSYETDMLYNNFVEGIIQPEFRAINGDMFIYCKINGMKSLDDISDRGIMSMEQAVALIRSLCSVVMETGEYMLEPDNLLIESDKIFYSDAEKSFRYVYVPGQGTDVRMGIKNLVEKIIKRVDHRDTELVDFMYEIYDMVVSANYDMERMQKYVDEVSAREQEKCCSGNRKRNVESLAAAREQELLMDEVFGTDQSSAAALTIPTTEKNKYDRIFFILIGFTVAAFTGIAAVQFYIQGHAA
;
A
#
# COMPACT_ATOMS: atom_id res chain seq x y z
N MET A 1 20.19 -9.88 -18.83
CA MET A 1 19.62 -10.41 -17.59
C MET A 1 18.43 -11.32 -17.95
N VAL A 2 18.43 -12.56 -17.48
CA VAL A 2 17.30 -13.49 -17.64
C VAL A 2 16.47 -13.45 -16.38
N SER A 3 15.15 -13.30 -16.53
CA SER A 3 14.23 -13.33 -15.39
C SER A 3 12.98 -14.12 -15.76
N TYR A 4 12.42 -14.85 -14.77
CA TYR A 4 11.23 -15.69 -14.95
C TYR A 4 10.50 -15.92 -13.63
N CYS A 5 9.23 -16.34 -13.71
CA CYS A 5 8.49 -16.77 -12.54
C CYS A 5 8.62 -18.28 -12.35
N GLN A 6 8.87 -18.72 -11.12
CA GLN A 6 9.01 -20.12 -10.73
C GLN A 6 8.11 -20.43 -9.54
N VAL A 7 7.44 -21.59 -9.60
CA VAL A 7 6.62 -22.09 -8.48
C VAL A 7 7.37 -23.21 -7.77
N GLU A 8 7.61 -23.04 -6.46
CA GLU A 8 8.21 -24.05 -5.59
C GLU A 8 7.24 -24.38 -4.43
N GLY A 9 6.57 -25.52 -4.53
CA GLY A 9 5.56 -25.91 -3.56
C GLY A 9 4.37 -24.93 -3.55
N ILE A 10 4.19 -24.24 -2.42
CA ILE A 10 3.13 -23.23 -2.25
C ILE A 10 3.61 -21.80 -2.54
N ASN A 11 4.88 -21.63 -2.84
CA ASN A 11 5.49 -20.31 -3.06
C ASN A 11 5.69 -20.03 -4.54
N THR A 12 5.46 -18.81 -4.94
CA THR A 12 5.80 -18.28 -6.26
C THR A 12 6.95 -17.29 -6.09
N PHE A 13 7.98 -17.47 -6.89
CA PHE A 13 9.15 -16.62 -6.89
C PHE A 13 9.33 -15.95 -8.25
N PHE A 14 9.72 -14.70 -8.23
CA PHE A 14 10.35 -14.05 -9.35
C PHE A 14 11.85 -14.26 -9.24
N VAL A 15 12.43 -14.94 -10.22
CA VAL A 15 13.83 -15.36 -10.22
C VAL A 15 14.61 -14.54 -11.22
N VAL A 16 15.75 -14.03 -10.80
CA VAL A 16 16.68 -13.28 -11.64
C VAL A 16 18.01 -14.01 -11.66
N GLU A 17 18.48 -14.36 -12.84
CA GLU A 17 19.82 -14.92 -13.04
C GLU A 17 20.84 -13.79 -13.18
N VAL A 18 21.89 -13.84 -12.36
CA VAL A 18 22.95 -12.82 -12.34
C VAL A 18 24.31 -13.47 -12.28
N SER A 19 25.30 -12.83 -12.89
CA SER A 19 26.68 -13.29 -12.79
C SER A 19 27.21 -13.10 -11.37
N ALA A 20 27.85 -14.11 -10.79
CA ALA A 20 28.49 -14.00 -9.49
C ALA A 20 29.53 -12.87 -9.42
N ALA A 21 30.17 -12.54 -10.55
CA ALA A 21 31.14 -11.45 -10.66
C ALA A 21 30.48 -10.06 -10.64
N ALA A 22 29.19 -9.97 -10.92
CA ALA A 22 28.45 -8.70 -10.94
C ALA A 22 27.83 -8.34 -9.59
N ILE A 23 27.81 -9.29 -8.62
CA ILE A 23 27.19 -9.05 -7.32
C ILE A 23 28.16 -8.32 -6.40
N ASN A 24 27.75 -7.15 -5.96
CA ASN A 24 28.44 -6.43 -4.89
C ASN A 24 28.14 -7.12 -3.55
N SER A 25 29.18 -7.69 -2.91
CA SER A 25 29.02 -8.42 -1.65
C SER A 25 28.44 -7.56 -0.53
N TYR A 26 28.77 -6.26 -0.49
CA TYR A 26 28.25 -5.32 0.50
C TYR A 26 26.74 -5.14 0.37
N GLU A 27 26.23 -4.89 -0.83
CA GLU A 27 24.78 -4.74 -1.07
C GLU A 27 24.03 -6.03 -0.77
N THR A 28 24.63 -7.17 -1.11
CA THR A 28 24.07 -8.49 -0.80
C THR A 28 23.95 -8.69 0.72
N ASP A 29 25.00 -8.35 1.47
CA ASP A 29 25.02 -8.44 2.93
C ASP A 29 24.01 -7.46 3.57
N MET A 30 23.88 -6.25 3.01
CA MET A 30 22.89 -5.27 3.48
C MET A 30 21.48 -5.77 3.29
N LEU A 31 21.13 -6.30 2.11
CA LEU A 31 19.81 -6.84 1.82
C LEU A 31 19.50 -8.12 2.60
N TYR A 32 20.50 -8.92 2.92
CA TYR A 32 20.32 -10.14 3.72
C TYR A 32 20.01 -9.83 5.18
N ASN A 33 20.68 -8.82 5.76
CA ASN A 33 20.61 -8.51 7.18
C ASN A 33 19.57 -7.45 7.53
N ASN A 34 19.02 -6.71 6.54
CA ASN A 34 18.10 -5.61 6.77
C ASN A 34 16.83 -5.81 5.94
N PHE A 35 15.72 -5.33 6.48
CA PHE A 35 14.48 -5.16 5.74
C PHE A 35 14.43 -3.74 5.20
N VAL A 36 14.49 -3.59 3.88
CA VAL A 36 14.37 -2.29 3.20
C VAL A 36 12.94 -2.12 2.72
N GLU A 37 12.28 -1.08 3.16
CA GLU A 37 10.89 -0.85 2.81
C GLU A 37 10.74 -0.62 1.29
N GLY A 38 9.70 -1.19 0.70
CA GLY A 38 9.48 -1.12 -0.74
C GLY A 38 10.22 -2.19 -1.55
N ILE A 39 11.30 -2.79 -1.04
CA ILE A 39 12.02 -3.86 -1.73
C ILE A 39 11.48 -5.23 -1.32
N ILE A 40 11.31 -6.11 -2.31
CA ILE A 40 10.99 -7.53 -2.04
C ILE A 40 12.26 -8.18 -1.49
N GLN A 41 12.18 -8.72 -0.26
CA GLN A 41 13.31 -9.38 0.39
C GLN A 41 13.91 -10.48 -0.53
N PRO A 42 15.15 -10.36 -0.99
CA PRO A 42 15.76 -11.33 -1.87
C PRO A 42 16.33 -12.52 -1.11
N GLU A 43 16.24 -13.70 -1.71
CA GLU A 43 17.00 -14.88 -1.30
C GLU A 43 18.08 -15.14 -2.35
N PHE A 44 19.34 -15.16 -1.95
CA PHE A 44 20.47 -15.44 -2.84
C PHE A 44 20.78 -16.93 -2.87
N ARG A 45 20.78 -17.54 -4.04
CA ARG A 45 21.06 -18.98 -4.22
C ARG A 45 22.13 -19.18 -5.29
N ALA A 46 23.15 -19.97 -4.97
CA ALA A 46 24.19 -20.37 -5.92
C ALA A 46 23.86 -21.76 -6.47
N ILE A 47 23.73 -21.90 -7.78
CA ILE A 47 23.39 -23.16 -8.45
C ILE A 47 24.36 -23.34 -9.62
N ASN A 48 25.16 -24.40 -9.61
CA ASN A 48 26.14 -24.74 -10.65
C ASN A 48 27.18 -23.64 -10.98
N GLY A 49 27.42 -22.73 -10.05
CA GLY A 49 28.37 -21.62 -10.22
C GLY A 49 27.72 -20.31 -10.67
N ASP A 50 26.43 -20.35 -11.03
CA ASP A 50 25.62 -19.15 -11.31
C ASP A 50 24.89 -18.70 -10.05
N MET A 51 24.67 -17.40 -9.93
CA MET A 51 23.95 -16.80 -8.81
C MET A 51 22.52 -16.45 -9.25
N PHE A 52 21.58 -16.82 -8.42
CA PHE A 52 20.16 -16.52 -8.61
C PHE A 52 19.62 -15.72 -7.44
N ILE A 53 18.80 -14.74 -7.76
CA ILE A 53 18.04 -13.93 -6.79
C ILE A 53 16.59 -14.38 -6.86
N TYR A 54 16.08 -14.89 -5.75
CA TYR A 54 14.71 -15.34 -5.59
C TYR A 54 13.92 -14.31 -4.79
N CYS A 55 12.95 -13.66 -5.41
CA CYS A 55 12.04 -12.71 -4.79
C CYS A 55 10.68 -13.37 -4.62
N LYS A 56 10.22 -13.56 -3.39
CA LYS A 56 8.93 -14.19 -3.11
C LYS A 56 7.78 -13.24 -3.42
N ILE A 57 6.94 -13.61 -4.40
CA ILE A 57 5.84 -12.79 -4.92
C ILE A 57 4.44 -13.40 -4.67
N ASN A 58 4.29 -14.17 -3.59
CA ASN A 58 3.01 -14.80 -3.26
C ASN A 58 1.87 -13.79 -3.12
N GLY A 59 0.80 -13.97 -3.89
CA GLY A 59 -0.36 -13.07 -3.84
C GLY A 59 -0.14 -11.68 -4.42
N MET A 60 1.03 -11.44 -5.03
CA MET A 60 1.33 -10.20 -5.74
C MET A 60 1.02 -10.34 -7.23
N LYS A 61 0.76 -9.22 -7.88
CA LYS A 61 0.54 -9.10 -9.34
C LYS A 61 1.55 -8.12 -9.91
N SER A 62 2.05 -8.39 -11.12
CA SER A 62 2.88 -7.41 -11.79
C SER A 62 2.06 -6.16 -12.17
N LEU A 63 2.73 -5.04 -12.32
CA LEU A 63 2.07 -3.81 -12.78
C LEU A 63 1.50 -3.97 -14.20
N ASP A 64 2.12 -4.79 -15.03
CA ASP A 64 1.58 -5.12 -16.36
C ASP A 64 0.28 -5.92 -16.25
N ASP A 65 0.21 -6.93 -15.38
CA ASP A 65 -1.02 -7.71 -15.14
C ASP A 65 -2.18 -6.85 -14.64
N ILE A 66 -1.89 -5.82 -13.86
CA ILE A 66 -2.90 -4.88 -13.36
C ILE A 66 -3.37 -3.97 -14.50
N SER A 67 -2.42 -3.43 -15.25
CA SER A 67 -2.71 -2.53 -16.37
C SER A 67 -3.46 -3.22 -17.53
N ASP A 68 -3.21 -4.50 -17.76
CA ASP A 68 -3.90 -5.29 -18.78
C ASP A 68 -5.36 -5.60 -18.40
N ARG A 69 -5.69 -5.58 -17.09
CA ARG A 69 -7.04 -5.85 -16.56
C ARG A 69 -7.93 -4.62 -16.48
N GLY A 70 -7.38 -3.44 -16.56
CA GLY A 70 -8.14 -2.20 -16.43
C GLY A 70 -7.29 -0.95 -16.61
N ILE A 71 -8.00 0.18 -16.70
CA ILE A 71 -7.38 1.49 -16.76
C ILE A 71 -6.90 1.86 -15.36
N MET A 72 -5.66 2.32 -15.24
CA MET A 72 -5.09 2.80 -13.98
C MET A 72 -5.89 4.01 -13.48
N SER A 73 -6.30 3.97 -12.21
CA SER A 73 -6.96 5.12 -11.57
C SER A 73 -5.95 6.14 -11.07
N MET A 74 -6.41 7.38 -10.83
CA MET A 74 -5.60 8.44 -10.22
C MET A 74 -4.97 7.99 -8.90
N GLU A 75 -5.76 7.35 -8.02
CA GLU A 75 -5.28 6.83 -6.74
C GLU A 75 -4.14 5.81 -6.91
N GLN A 76 -4.27 4.90 -7.87
CA GLN A 76 -3.23 3.90 -8.18
C GLN A 76 -1.97 4.54 -8.75
N ALA A 77 -2.10 5.54 -9.62
CA ALA A 77 -0.97 6.26 -10.19
C ALA A 77 -0.20 7.03 -9.11
N VAL A 78 -0.91 7.75 -8.26
CA VAL A 78 -0.31 8.49 -7.13
C VAL A 78 0.39 7.52 -6.18
N ALA A 79 -0.24 6.39 -5.83
CA ALA A 79 0.35 5.39 -4.96
C ALA A 79 1.62 4.76 -5.57
N LEU A 80 1.63 4.49 -6.87
CA LEU A 80 2.78 3.96 -7.59
C LEU A 80 3.96 4.95 -7.56
N ILE A 81 3.73 6.19 -7.97
CA ILE A 81 4.82 7.20 -8.03
C ILE A 81 5.32 7.51 -6.63
N ARG A 82 4.43 7.61 -5.63
CA ARG A 82 4.84 7.79 -4.23
C ARG A 82 5.73 6.66 -3.75
N SER A 83 5.33 5.40 -3.95
CA SER A 83 6.13 4.24 -3.53
C SER A 83 7.46 4.17 -4.25
N LEU A 84 7.51 4.60 -5.52
CA LEU A 84 8.74 4.67 -6.31
C LEU A 84 9.72 5.71 -5.74
N CYS A 85 9.24 6.92 -5.45
CA CYS A 85 10.07 7.94 -4.80
C CYS A 85 10.59 7.44 -3.45
N SER A 86 9.70 6.88 -2.62
CA SER A 86 10.05 6.37 -1.30
C SER A 86 11.13 5.30 -1.37
N VAL A 87 11.00 4.29 -2.25
CA VAL A 87 12.00 3.20 -2.34
C VAL A 87 13.35 3.69 -2.85
N VAL A 88 13.37 4.65 -3.80
CA VAL A 88 14.61 5.24 -4.30
C VAL A 88 15.34 6.02 -3.19
N MET A 89 14.60 6.76 -2.36
CA MET A 89 15.20 7.46 -1.22
C MET A 89 15.67 6.49 -0.14
N GLU A 90 14.87 5.46 0.15
CA GLU A 90 15.17 4.42 1.14
C GLU A 90 16.46 3.66 0.80
N THR A 91 16.71 3.36 -0.49
CA THR A 91 17.97 2.72 -0.90
C THR A 91 19.19 3.55 -0.47
N GLY A 92 19.10 4.88 -0.53
CA GLY A 92 20.18 5.78 -0.10
C GLY A 92 20.48 5.68 1.40
N GLU A 93 19.47 5.49 2.24
CA GLU A 93 19.64 5.33 3.69
C GLU A 93 20.38 4.04 4.06
N TYR A 94 20.22 3.00 3.26
CA TYR A 94 20.94 1.73 3.41
C TYR A 94 22.26 1.68 2.61
N MET A 95 22.70 2.79 2.02
CA MET A 95 23.89 2.85 1.15
C MET A 95 23.82 1.86 -0.02
N LEU A 96 22.61 1.56 -0.48
CA LEU A 96 22.35 0.76 -1.67
C LEU A 96 22.31 1.68 -2.90
N GLU A 97 22.80 1.19 -4.03
CA GLU A 97 22.81 1.96 -5.28
C GLU A 97 21.41 1.98 -5.92
N PRO A 98 20.74 3.14 -6.04
CA PRO A 98 19.40 3.21 -6.64
C PRO A 98 19.32 2.63 -8.05
N ASP A 99 20.41 2.70 -8.81
CA ASP A 99 20.51 2.18 -10.18
C ASP A 99 20.43 0.65 -10.27
N ASN A 100 20.41 -0.05 -9.13
CA ASN A 100 20.19 -1.49 -9.04
C ASN A 100 18.72 -1.88 -8.83
N LEU A 101 17.79 -0.89 -8.74
CA LEU A 101 16.34 -1.13 -8.74
C LEU A 101 15.85 -1.46 -10.15
N LEU A 102 15.04 -2.50 -10.28
CA LEU A 102 14.40 -2.84 -11.55
C LEU A 102 13.08 -2.06 -11.68
N ILE A 103 13.12 -0.97 -12.47
CA ILE A 103 11.98 -0.09 -12.71
C ILE A 103 11.35 -0.41 -14.08
N GLU A 104 10.87 -1.63 -14.21
CA GLU A 104 10.13 -2.10 -15.37
C GLU A 104 8.77 -2.62 -14.92
N SER A 105 7.71 -2.37 -15.68
CA SER A 105 6.34 -2.66 -15.27
C SER A 105 6.03 -4.16 -15.03
N ASP A 106 6.77 -5.06 -15.65
CA ASP A 106 6.71 -6.50 -15.43
C ASP A 106 7.47 -6.96 -14.16
N LYS A 107 8.30 -6.08 -13.58
CA LYS A 107 9.16 -6.32 -12.41
C LYS A 107 8.77 -5.50 -11.17
N ILE A 108 7.72 -4.70 -11.29
CA ILE A 108 7.09 -3.98 -10.19
C ILE A 108 5.85 -4.79 -9.78
N PHE A 109 5.75 -5.15 -8.51
CA PHE A 109 4.69 -6.00 -8.00
C PHE A 109 3.80 -5.23 -7.03
N TYR A 110 2.49 -5.46 -7.11
CA TYR A 110 1.50 -4.90 -6.20
C TYR A 110 0.96 -5.98 -5.28
N SER A 111 0.96 -5.72 -4.00
CA SER A 111 0.38 -6.55 -2.96
C SER A 111 -1.03 -6.06 -2.64
N ASP A 112 -2.05 -6.87 -2.98
CA ASP A 112 -3.45 -6.56 -2.62
C ASP A 112 -3.66 -6.55 -1.10
N ALA A 113 -2.86 -7.32 -0.35
CA ALA A 113 -2.94 -7.43 1.11
C ALA A 113 -2.39 -6.18 1.82
N GLU A 114 -1.27 -5.66 1.34
CA GLU A 114 -0.58 -4.49 1.90
C GLU A 114 -0.98 -3.19 1.21
N LYS A 115 -1.68 -3.28 0.08
CA LYS A 115 -2.05 -2.15 -0.80
C LYS A 115 -0.86 -1.28 -1.19
N SER A 116 0.27 -1.92 -1.42
CA SER A 116 1.55 -1.26 -1.71
C SER A 116 2.26 -1.89 -2.89
N PHE A 117 3.05 -1.08 -3.59
CA PHE A 117 3.95 -1.56 -4.63
C PHE A 117 5.28 -2.02 -4.01
N ARG A 118 5.84 -3.08 -4.59
CA ARG A 118 7.12 -3.67 -4.19
C ARG A 118 8.03 -3.79 -5.41
N TYR A 119 9.31 -3.56 -5.19
CA TYR A 119 10.34 -3.47 -6.22
C TYR A 119 11.36 -4.59 -6.07
N VAL A 120 11.92 -5.03 -7.19
CA VAL A 120 13.02 -5.99 -7.21
C VAL A 120 14.32 -5.21 -7.25
N TYR A 121 15.25 -5.56 -6.39
CA TYR A 121 16.60 -5.01 -6.35
C TYR A 121 17.61 -6.08 -6.77
N VAL A 122 18.51 -5.74 -7.70
CA VAL A 122 19.54 -6.65 -8.24
C VAL A 122 20.90 -6.01 -8.09
N PRO A 123 21.70 -6.41 -7.09
CA PRO A 123 23.04 -5.87 -6.89
C PRO A 123 23.90 -5.91 -8.14
N GLY A 124 24.59 -4.82 -8.43
CA GLY A 124 25.53 -4.71 -9.56
C GLY A 124 24.89 -4.63 -10.94
N GLN A 125 23.57 -4.42 -11.05
CA GLN A 125 22.86 -4.29 -12.34
C GLN A 125 23.20 -2.97 -13.03
N GLY A 126 23.26 -1.86 -12.30
CA GLY A 126 23.68 -0.55 -12.80
C GLY A 126 22.79 0.02 -13.92
N THR A 127 21.47 -0.13 -13.80
CA THR A 127 20.52 0.52 -14.71
C THR A 127 20.27 1.94 -14.26
N ASP A 128 20.25 2.91 -15.19
CA ASP A 128 19.92 4.31 -14.85
C ASP A 128 18.48 4.38 -14.33
N VAL A 129 18.33 4.62 -13.01
CA VAL A 129 17.04 4.72 -12.32
C VAL A 129 16.15 5.79 -12.94
N ARG A 130 16.73 6.94 -13.30
CA ARG A 130 16.01 8.04 -13.95
C ARG A 130 15.44 7.62 -15.29
N MET A 131 16.23 6.91 -16.09
CA MET A 131 15.77 6.38 -17.37
C MET A 131 14.68 5.32 -17.19
N GLY A 132 14.82 4.49 -16.18
CA GLY A 132 13.78 3.51 -15.79
C GLY A 132 12.46 4.19 -15.45
N ILE A 133 12.48 5.23 -14.61
CA ILE A 133 11.30 6.01 -14.24
C ILE A 133 10.68 6.67 -15.48
N LYS A 134 11.49 7.31 -16.33
CA LYS A 134 11.01 7.91 -17.57
C LYS A 134 10.25 6.90 -18.43
N ASN A 135 10.85 5.75 -18.69
CA ASN A 135 10.26 4.71 -19.53
C ASN A 135 8.96 4.15 -18.92
N LEU A 136 8.91 4.00 -17.59
CA LEU A 136 7.72 3.59 -16.87
C LEU A 136 6.59 4.60 -17.03
N VAL A 137 6.88 5.90 -16.81
CA VAL A 137 5.90 6.98 -16.95
C VAL A 137 5.36 7.07 -18.38
N GLU A 138 6.24 6.99 -19.38
CA GLU A 138 5.83 6.95 -20.80
C GLU A 138 4.92 5.75 -21.12
N LYS A 139 5.21 4.59 -20.53
CA LYS A 139 4.37 3.39 -20.70
C LYS A 139 3.00 3.57 -20.08
N ILE A 140 2.92 4.20 -18.91
CA ILE A 140 1.67 4.48 -18.22
C ILE A 140 0.85 5.51 -19.01
N ILE A 141 1.44 6.62 -19.44
CA ILE A 141 0.75 7.67 -20.24
C ILE A 141 0.08 7.07 -21.49
N LYS A 142 0.71 6.09 -22.14
CA LYS A 142 0.13 5.41 -23.30
C LYS A 142 -1.09 4.53 -22.99
N ARG A 143 -1.29 4.16 -21.71
CA ARG A 143 -2.35 3.26 -21.26
C ARG A 143 -3.44 3.96 -20.44
N VAL A 144 -3.24 5.23 -20.08
CA VAL A 144 -4.20 6.05 -19.34
C VAL A 144 -5.43 6.38 -20.20
N ASP A 145 -6.60 6.43 -19.58
CA ASP A 145 -7.79 6.99 -20.23
C ASP A 145 -7.62 8.50 -20.38
N HIS A 146 -7.49 8.95 -21.63
CA HIS A 146 -7.36 10.38 -21.96
C HIS A 146 -8.59 11.21 -21.62
N ARG A 147 -9.69 10.59 -21.16
CA ARG A 147 -10.86 11.30 -20.62
C ARG A 147 -10.68 11.76 -19.19
N ASP A 148 -9.79 11.10 -18.45
CA ASP A 148 -9.40 11.51 -17.11
C ASP A 148 -8.28 12.56 -17.19
N THR A 149 -8.68 13.83 -17.33
CA THR A 149 -7.75 14.95 -17.50
C THR A 149 -6.86 15.15 -16.28
N GLU A 150 -7.37 14.88 -15.05
CA GLU A 150 -6.57 15.02 -13.83
C GLU A 150 -5.43 14.01 -13.79
N LEU A 151 -5.70 12.77 -14.15
CA LEU A 151 -4.68 11.72 -14.24
C LEU A 151 -3.66 12.00 -15.34
N VAL A 152 -4.12 12.45 -16.49
CA VAL A 152 -3.25 12.82 -17.61
C VAL A 152 -2.32 13.97 -17.22
N ASP A 153 -2.86 15.05 -16.64
CA ASP A 153 -2.06 16.19 -16.19
C ASP A 153 -1.03 15.78 -15.13
N PHE A 154 -1.44 14.95 -14.16
CA PHE A 154 -0.54 14.43 -13.13
C PHE A 154 0.63 13.65 -13.77
N MET A 155 0.36 12.75 -14.70
CA MET A 155 1.40 11.93 -15.33
C MET A 155 2.35 12.76 -16.20
N TYR A 156 1.87 13.81 -16.87
CA TYR A 156 2.71 14.73 -17.63
C TYR A 156 3.59 15.59 -16.72
N GLU A 157 3.09 16.08 -15.60
CA GLU A 157 3.90 16.79 -14.61
C GLU A 157 5.03 15.92 -14.06
N ILE A 158 4.75 14.65 -13.73
CA ILE A 158 5.80 13.70 -13.34
C ILE A 158 6.81 13.50 -14.47
N TYR A 159 6.34 13.34 -15.71
CA TYR A 159 7.22 13.19 -16.86
C TYR A 159 8.16 14.40 -17.02
N ASP A 160 7.62 15.60 -16.94
CA ASP A 160 8.40 16.83 -17.06
C ASP A 160 9.43 16.98 -15.95
N MET A 161 9.10 16.60 -14.71
CA MET A 161 10.06 16.56 -13.60
C MET A 161 11.20 15.59 -13.88
N VAL A 162 10.90 14.39 -14.38
CA VAL A 162 11.92 13.37 -14.69
C VAL A 162 12.84 13.80 -15.84
N VAL A 163 12.30 14.45 -16.87
CA VAL A 163 13.07 14.86 -18.07
C VAL A 163 13.84 16.17 -17.83
N SER A 164 13.42 17.00 -16.87
CA SER A 164 14.02 18.30 -16.62
C SER A 164 15.52 18.21 -16.30
N ALA A 165 16.29 19.24 -16.66
CA ALA A 165 17.71 19.32 -16.32
C ALA A 165 17.97 19.32 -14.79
N ASN A 166 16.99 19.81 -14.01
CA ASN A 166 17.02 19.86 -12.56
C ASN A 166 16.18 18.71 -11.97
N TYR A 167 16.47 17.46 -12.39
CA TYR A 167 15.84 16.29 -11.80
C TYR A 167 16.17 16.21 -10.31
N ASP A 168 15.13 16.13 -9.50
CA ASP A 168 15.21 16.08 -8.03
C ASP A 168 14.09 15.16 -7.51
N MET A 169 14.50 14.07 -6.86
CA MET A 169 13.58 13.07 -6.31
C MET A 169 12.78 13.62 -5.14
N GLU A 170 13.39 14.42 -4.27
CA GLU A 170 12.70 15.02 -3.12
C GLU A 170 11.59 15.96 -3.58
N ARG A 171 11.86 16.75 -4.63
CA ARG A 171 10.86 17.62 -5.23
C ARG A 171 9.69 16.82 -5.81
N MET A 172 9.98 15.71 -6.48
CA MET A 172 8.95 14.83 -7.04
C MET A 172 8.11 14.20 -5.92
N GLN A 173 8.74 13.69 -4.86
CA GLN A 173 8.06 13.15 -3.68
C GLN A 173 7.10 14.18 -3.06
N LYS A 174 7.57 15.39 -2.86
CA LYS A 174 6.76 16.48 -2.28
C LYS A 174 5.54 16.82 -3.14
N TYR A 175 5.70 16.87 -4.46
CA TYR A 175 4.59 17.08 -5.38
C TYR A 175 3.54 15.98 -5.27
N VAL A 176 4.00 14.71 -5.25
CA VAL A 176 3.10 13.55 -5.13
C VAL A 176 2.36 13.54 -3.80
N ASP A 177 3.02 13.95 -2.71
CA ASP A 177 2.39 14.06 -1.39
C ASP A 177 1.31 15.15 -1.36
N GLU A 178 1.56 16.29 -2.00
CA GLU A 178 0.55 17.36 -2.15
C GLU A 178 -0.67 16.90 -2.96
N VAL A 179 -0.45 16.19 -4.06
CA VAL A 179 -1.54 15.63 -4.89
C VAL A 179 -2.34 14.61 -4.10
N SER A 180 -1.67 13.70 -3.40
CA SER A 180 -2.34 12.70 -2.56
C SER A 180 -3.19 13.30 -1.45
N ALA A 181 -2.71 14.36 -0.79
CA ALA A 181 -3.49 15.07 0.22
C ALA A 181 -4.79 15.65 -0.37
N ARG A 182 -4.70 16.26 -1.57
CA ARG A 182 -5.88 16.79 -2.28
C ARG A 182 -6.90 15.70 -2.64
N GLU A 183 -6.42 14.53 -3.09
CA GLU A 183 -7.30 13.40 -3.41
C GLU A 183 -8.02 12.86 -2.16
N GLN A 184 -7.33 12.77 -1.04
CA GLN A 184 -7.93 12.38 0.24
C GLN A 184 -9.01 13.36 0.70
N GLU A 185 -8.80 14.67 0.55
CA GLU A 185 -9.78 15.71 0.88
C GLU A 185 -11.03 15.61 -0.02
N LYS A 186 -10.86 15.34 -1.32
CA LYS A 186 -11.98 15.11 -2.26
C LYS A 186 -12.82 13.90 -1.83
N CYS A 187 -12.19 12.79 -1.48
CA CYS A 187 -12.87 11.59 -0.99
C CYS A 187 -13.65 11.85 0.32
N CYS A 188 -13.06 12.57 1.26
CA CYS A 188 -13.72 12.92 2.53
C CYS A 188 -14.91 13.86 2.33
N SER A 189 -14.79 14.84 1.44
CA SER A 189 -15.86 15.79 1.14
C SER A 189 -17.01 15.14 0.35
N GLY A 190 -16.69 14.22 -0.56
CA GLY A 190 -17.68 13.43 -1.31
C GLY A 190 -18.50 12.50 -0.43
N ASN A 191 -17.88 11.85 0.55
CA ASN A 191 -18.58 11.01 1.53
C ASN A 191 -19.45 11.83 2.48
N ARG A 192 -19.01 13.04 2.85
CA ARG A 192 -19.80 13.95 3.69
C ARG A 192 -21.05 14.44 2.98
N LYS A 193 -20.97 14.75 1.68
CA LYS A 193 -22.13 15.12 0.86
C LYS A 193 -23.11 13.97 0.71
N ARG A 194 -22.66 12.75 0.40
CA ARG A 194 -23.53 11.56 0.30
C ARG A 194 -24.23 11.24 1.62
N ASN A 195 -23.53 11.35 2.76
CA ASN A 195 -24.16 11.13 4.08
C ASN A 195 -25.19 12.22 4.42
N VAL A 196 -24.97 13.46 4.02
CA VAL A 196 -25.95 14.55 4.25
C VAL A 196 -27.16 14.36 3.34
N GLU A 197 -26.98 13.97 2.09
CA GLU A 197 -28.09 13.69 1.16
C GLU A 197 -28.90 12.44 1.59
N SER A 198 -28.24 11.39 2.07
CA SER A 198 -28.93 10.20 2.57
C SER A 198 -29.70 10.47 3.87
N LEU A 199 -29.18 11.30 4.76
CA LEU A 199 -29.87 11.77 5.97
C LEU A 199 -31.02 12.71 5.66
N ALA A 200 -30.89 13.58 4.65
CA ALA A 200 -31.98 14.45 4.18
C ALA A 200 -33.08 13.62 3.54
N ALA A 201 -32.78 12.66 2.69
CA ALA A 201 -33.73 11.76 2.08
C ALA A 201 -34.49 10.87 3.09
N ALA A 202 -33.77 10.37 4.10
CA ALA A 202 -34.35 9.60 5.20
C ALA A 202 -35.34 10.47 6.03
N ARG A 203 -34.98 11.73 6.28
CA ARG A 203 -35.80 12.68 7.03
C ARG A 203 -37.06 13.11 6.25
N GLU A 204 -36.94 13.21 4.92
CA GLU A 204 -38.08 13.49 4.03
C GLU A 204 -39.04 12.31 3.96
N GLN A 205 -38.55 11.08 3.96
CA GLN A 205 -39.39 9.87 4.07
C GLN A 205 -40.09 9.76 5.42
N GLU A 206 -39.44 10.14 6.52
CA GLU A 206 -40.04 10.14 7.85
C GLU A 206 -41.17 11.19 7.98
N LEU A 207 -41.01 12.38 7.39
CA LEU A 207 -42.01 13.42 7.33
C LEU A 207 -43.22 13.01 6.48
N LEU A 208 -43.00 12.30 5.37
CA LEU A 208 -44.11 11.80 4.52
C LEU A 208 -44.89 10.65 5.18
N MET A 209 -44.24 9.85 6.04
CA MET A 209 -44.94 8.81 6.82
C MET A 209 -45.79 9.40 7.93
N ASP A 210 -45.38 10.49 8.58
CA ASP A 210 -46.18 11.18 9.60
C ASP A 210 -47.38 11.88 9.01
N GLU A 211 -47.30 12.34 7.77
CA GLU A 211 -48.45 13.01 7.07
C GLU A 211 -49.51 12.00 6.59
N VAL A 212 -49.11 10.75 6.32
CA VAL A 212 -50.06 9.69 5.84
C VAL A 212 -50.77 8.97 7.00
N PHE A 213 -50.21 8.96 8.22
CA PHE A 213 -50.81 8.29 9.38
C PHE A 213 -51.39 9.22 10.45
N GLY A 214 -51.47 10.52 10.19
CA GLY A 214 -52.00 11.54 11.08
C GLY A 214 -53.48 11.76 11.01
N THR A 215 -54.35 10.75 11.22
CA THR A 215 -55.75 10.90 11.67
C THR A 215 -56.19 9.59 12.30
N ASP A 216 -56.15 9.46 13.62
CA ASP A 216 -57.32 9.30 14.47
C ASP A 216 -56.94 9.13 15.94
N GLN A 217 -57.79 9.70 16.76
CA GLN A 217 -57.70 10.04 18.16
C GLN A 217 -57.70 8.87 19.14
N SER A 218 -57.06 9.17 20.28
CA SER A 218 -57.53 8.84 21.65
C SER A 218 -57.35 7.42 22.14
N SER A 219 -56.38 7.20 22.98
CA SER A 219 -56.58 6.80 24.37
C SER A 219 -55.22 6.61 25.08
N ALA A 220 -55.20 7.11 26.32
CA ALA A 220 -54.04 7.04 27.24
C ALA A 220 -53.69 5.62 27.59
N ALA A 221 -52.36 5.29 27.52
CA ALA A 221 -51.72 4.37 28.46
C ALA A 221 -50.18 4.42 28.30
N ALA A 222 -49.55 4.79 29.43
CA ALA A 222 -48.21 4.40 29.89
C ALA A 222 -47.01 4.40 28.91
N LEU A 223 -46.18 5.39 29.13
CA LEU A 223 -44.79 5.45 28.78
C LEU A 223 -44.04 4.13 29.08
N THR A 224 -43.54 3.51 28.01
CA THR A 224 -42.32 2.66 28.10
C THR A 224 -41.35 3.17 27.08
N ILE A 225 -40.27 3.75 27.55
CA ILE A 225 -39.14 4.21 26.75
C ILE A 225 -38.46 2.98 26.16
N PRO A 226 -38.32 2.80 24.84
CA PRO A 226 -37.44 1.79 24.31
C PRO A 226 -36.00 2.25 24.50
N THR A 227 -35.28 1.55 25.35
CA THR A 227 -33.84 1.65 25.52
C THR A 227 -33.16 1.44 24.15
N THR A 228 -32.43 2.44 23.74
CA THR A 228 -31.53 2.44 22.58
C THR A 228 -30.72 1.14 22.54
N GLU A 229 -30.81 0.38 21.46
CA GLU A 229 -29.89 -0.73 21.17
C GLU A 229 -28.46 -0.20 21.17
N LYS A 230 -27.76 -0.43 22.26
CA LYS A 230 -26.31 -0.24 22.33
C LYS A 230 -25.67 -1.16 21.33
N ASN A 231 -24.96 -0.56 20.42
CA ASN A 231 -24.25 -1.15 19.29
C ASN A 231 -23.48 -2.41 19.75
N LYS A 232 -23.71 -3.53 19.06
CA LYS A 232 -23.12 -4.85 19.35
C LYS A 232 -21.58 -4.81 19.41
N TYR A 233 -20.98 -3.81 18.78
CA TYR A 233 -19.53 -3.58 18.75
C TYR A 233 -18.96 -2.99 20.05
N ASP A 234 -19.74 -2.21 20.82
CA ASP A 234 -19.30 -1.69 22.11
C ASP A 234 -19.11 -2.81 23.14
N ARG A 235 -19.94 -3.85 23.10
CA ARG A 235 -19.79 -5.02 23.98
C ARG A 235 -18.53 -5.83 23.67
N ILE A 236 -18.19 -5.98 22.39
CA ILE A 236 -16.99 -6.71 21.95
C ILE A 236 -15.73 -5.92 22.35
N PHE A 237 -15.76 -4.59 22.22
CA PHE A 237 -14.65 -3.72 22.59
C PHE A 237 -14.35 -3.77 24.09
N PHE A 238 -15.37 -3.73 24.94
CA PHE A 238 -15.19 -3.86 26.41
C PHE A 238 -14.74 -5.25 26.85
N ILE A 239 -15.14 -6.31 26.16
CA ILE A 239 -14.68 -7.68 26.43
C ILE A 239 -13.20 -7.82 26.07
N LEU A 240 -12.75 -7.27 24.94
CA LEU A 240 -11.34 -7.28 24.52
C LEU A 240 -10.44 -6.52 25.49
N ILE A 241 -10.86 -5.34 25.96
CA ILE A 241 -10.10 -4.57 26.97
C ILE A 241 -10.05 -5.32 28.31
N GLY A 242 -11.14 -5.97 28.72
CA GLY A 242 -11.17 -6.78 29.95
C GLY A 242 -10.19 -7.95 29.93
N PHE A 243 -10.04 -8.64 28.77
CA PHE A 243 -9.10 -9.74 28.61
C PHE A 243 -7.63 -9.30 28.62
N THR A 244 -7.31 -8.15 28.05
CA THR A 244 -5.94 -7.62 28.05
C THR A 244 -5.49 -7.19 29.44
N VAL A 245 -6.36 -6.56 30.24
CA VAL A 245 -6.06 -6.18 31.62
C VAL A 245 -5.87 -7.42 32.53
N ALA A 246 -6.70 -8.46 32.36
CA ALA A 246 -6.56 -9.69 33.12
C ALA A 246 -5.27 -10.47 32.78
N ALA A 247 -4.84 -10.47 31.54
CA ALA A 247 -3.58 -11.08 31.08
C ALA A 247 -2.36 -10.37 31.69
N PHE A 248 -2.36 -9.03 31.72
CA PHE A 248 -1.25 -8.26 32.31
C PHE A 248 -1.13 -8.44 33.83
N THR A 249 -2.25 -8.50 34.57
CA THR A 249 -2.23 -8.75 36.02
C THR A 249 -1.79 -10.17 36.37
N GLY A 250 -2.13 -11.16 35.51
CA GLY A 250 -1.68 -12.55 35.70
C GLY A 250 -0.16 -12.70 35.51
N ILE A 251 0.43 -12.06 34.50
CA ILE A 251 1.87 -12.10 34.23
C ILE A 251 2.67 -11.42 35.38
N ALA A 252 2.19 -10.29 35.89
CA ALA A 252 2.82 -9.59 37.01
C ALA A 252 2.81 -10.45 38.30
N ALA A 253 1.72 -11.16 38.58
CA ALA A 253 1.61 -12.04 39.77
C ALA A 253 2.56 -13.25 39.67
N VAL A 254 2.73 -13.85 38.47
CA VAL A 254 3.66 -14.96 38.27
C VAL A 254 5.11 -14.50 38.40
N GLN A 255 5.48 -13.31 37.88
CA GLN A 255 6.82 -12.76 38.08
C GLN A 255 7.13 -12.46 39.56
N PHE A 256 6.17 -11.94 40.30
CA PHE A 256 6.34 -11.69 41.73
C PHE A 256 6.51 -12.99 42.55
N TYR A 257 5.78 -14.05 42.16
CA TYR A 257 5.89 -15.36 42.81
C TYR A 257 7.25 -16.04 42.52
N ILE A 258 7.79 -15.92 41.33
CA ILE A 258 9.09 -16.46 40.94
C ILE A 258 10.24 -15.73 41.64
N GLN A 259 10.15 -14.40 41.80
CA GLN A 259 11.17 -13.61 42.50
C GLN A 259 11.14 -13.82 44.04
N GLY A 260 9.99 -14.15 44.58
CA GLY A 260 9.86 -14.40 46.03
C GLY A 260 10.36 -15.78 46.51
N HIS A 261 10.59 -16.73 45.59
CA HIS A 261 11.08 -18.07 45.93
C HIS A 261 12.53 -18.35 45.51
N ALA A 262 13.25 -17.33 45.03
CA ALA A 262 14.68 -17.41 44.65
C ALA A 262 15.63 -16.73 45.65
N ALA A 263 15.20 -16.57 46.94
CA ALA A 263 16.00 -16.06 48.05
C ALA A 263 16.18 -17.13 49.12
#